data_7fbceb0533bcba85706738e3512b589b
#
_entry.id   7fbceb0533bcba85706738e3512b589b
#
_cell.length_a   1.000
_cell.length_b   1.000
_cell.length_c   1.000
_cell.angle_alpha   90.00
_cell.angle_beta   90.00
_cell.angle_gamma   90.00
#
_symmetry.space_group_name_H-M   'P 1'
#
loop_
_entity.id
_entity.type
_entity.pdbx_description
1 polymer ?
#
loop_
_entity_poly.entity_id
_entity_poly.type
_entity_poly.pdbx_seq_one_letter_code
_entity_poly.pdbx_strand_id
1 'polypeptide(L)'
;MCTKLFDPKLDYIFKKIFGSEKHPRILISFLNACIKPEHPITEVTIKNTEITKEYMEESFSRLDVLATTQDGEVINIEMQRADEKNMVKRSLYYWSKIFASEYKGKGRYSSLPRTICINVLDFKLLDEEKFHNVYILKNKENNNMLTDTL
;
A
#
# COMPACT_ATOMS: atom_id res chain seq x y z
N MET A 1 27.49 20.30 -15.75
CA MET A 1 26.24 19.69 -16.27
C MET A 1 25.23 19.67 -15.15
N CYS A 2 24.13 20.41 -15.26
CA CYS A 2 23.05 20.36 -14.27
C CYS A 2 22.30 19.05 -14.51
N THR A 3 22.48 18.05 -13.64
CA THR A 3 21.69 16.80 -13.68
C THR A 3 20.28 17.16 -13.29
N LYS A 4 19.38 17.19 -14.26
CA LYS A 4 17.95 17.40 -14.01
C LYS A 4 17.44 16.21 -13.19
N LEU A 5 17.16 16.43 -11.91
CA LEU A 5 16.55 15.43 -11.06
C LEU A 5 15.12 15.15 -11.55
N PHE A 6 14.78 13.89 -11.64
CA PHE A 6 13.40 13.49 -11.97
C PHE A 6 12.49 13.68 -10.75
N ASP A 7 11.25 14.07 -11.00
CA ASP A 7 10.24 14.18 -9.98
C ASP A 7 9.89 12.76 -9.43
N PRO A 8 10.09 12.50 -8.14
CA PRO A 8 9.80 11.19 -7.54
C PRO A 8 8.30 10.83 -7.54
N LYS A 9 7.43 11.80 -7.80
CA LYS A 9 5.98 11.62 -7.92
C LYS A 9 5.54 11.07 -9.29
N LEU A 10 6.45 10.98 -10.25
CA LEU A 10 6.17 10.30 -11.52
C LEU A 10 6.10 8.80 -11.27
N ASP A 11 5.04 8.17 -11.74
CA ASP A 11 4.75 6.73 -11.57
C ASP A 11 5.99 5.84 -11.84
N TYR A 12 6.63 6.01 -12.98
CA TYR A 12 7.83 5.26 -13.32
C TYR A 12 8.98 5.48 -12.34
N ILE A 13 9.18 6.73 -11.88
CA ILE A 13 10.26 7.08 -10.95
C ILE A 13 9.94 6.53 -9.55
N PHE A 14 8.68 6.68 -9.11
CA PHE A 14 8.19 6.12 -7.85
C PHE A 14 8.45 4.61 -7.77
N LYS A 15 8.04 3.87 -8.79
CA LYS A 15 8.28 2.42 -8.89
C LYS A 15 9.78 2.07 -8.91
N LYS A 16 10.60 2.87 -9.57
CA LYS A 16 12.06 2.70 -9.59
C LYS A 16 12.69 2.90 -8.21
N ILE A 17 12.17 3.84 -7.42
CA ILE A 17 12.70 4.17 -6.09
C ILE A 17 12.25 3.12 -5.08
N PHE A 18 10.93 2.88 -4.98
CA PHE A 18 10.34 2.06 -3.93
C PHE A 18 10.16 0.59 -4.31
N GLY A 19 10.02 0.27 -5.60
CA GLY A 19 9.90 -1.08 -6.12
C GLY A 19 11.23 -1.73 -6.53
N SER A 20 12.36 -1.21 -6.08
CA SER A 20 13.69 -1.74 -6.44
C SER A 20 14.12 -2.86 -5.51
N GLU A 21 14.18 -4.10 -6.03
CA GLU A 21 14.74 -5.25 -5.31
C GLU A 21 16.24 -5.07 -4.97
N LYS A 22 16.95 -4.24 -5.73
CA LYS A 22 18.37 -3.95 -5.49
C LYS A 22 18.60 -2.99 -4.32
N HIS A 23 17.60 -2.19 -3.98
CA HIS A 23 17.70 -1.14 -2.96
C HIS A 23 16.52 -1.18 -1.97
N PRO A 24 16.23 -2.32 -1.33
CA PRO A 24 15.05 -2.49 -0.46
C PRO A 24 15.07 -1.56 0.75
N ARG A 25 16.25 -1.08 1.16
CA ARG A 25 16.41 -0.17 2.31
C ARG A 25 15.61 1.12 2.18
N ILE A 26 15.39 1.62 0.95
CA ILE A 26 14.59 2.84 0.72
C ILE A 26 13.14 2.56 1.09
N LEU A 27 12.61 1.44 0.60
CA LEU A 27 11.26 0.99 0.93
C LEU A 27 11.10 0.73 2.43
N ILE A 28 12.02 -0.01 3.05
CA ILE A 28 12.02 -0.31 4.48
C ILE A 28 11.97 0.98 5.31
N SER A 29 12.83 1.96 4.99
CA SER A 29 12.86 3.25 5.69
C SER A 29 11.51 3.98 5.56
N PHE A 30 10.94 4.00 4.36
CA PHE A 30 9.63 4.62 4.11
C PHE A 30 8.52 3.93 4.92
N LEU A 31 8.45 2.60 4.89
CA LEU A 31 7.44 1.82 5.60
C LEU A 31 7.51 2.05 7.11
N ASN A 32 8.71 1.98 7.69
CA ASN A 32 8.90 2.26 9.11
C ASN A 32 8.47 3.68 9.50
N ALA A 33 8.72 4.66 8.65
CA ALA A 33 8.29 6.04 8.89
C ALA A 33 6.77 6.23 8.82
N CYS A 34 6.10 5.52 7.90
CA CYS A 34 4.65 5.59 7.72
C CYS A 34 3.89 4.76 8.74
N ILE A 35 4.25 3.49 8.91
CA ILE A 35 3.48 2.53 9.72
C ILE A 35 3.81 2.67 11.20
N LYS A 36 5.06 3.01 11.53
CA LYS A 36 5.59 3.08 12.92
C LYS A 36 5.26 1.81 13.71
N PRO A 37 5.64 0.63 13.21
CA PRO A 37 5.32 -0.63 13.85
C PRO A 37 6.04 -0.75 15.20
N GLU A 38 5.51 -1.59 16.10
CA GLU A 38 6.13 -1.86 17.40
C GLU A 38 7.54 -2.49 17.23
N HIS A 39 7.66 -3.41 16.27
CA HIS A 39 8.94 -3.98 15.87
C HIS A 39 9.30 -3.46 14.47
N PRO A 40 10.47 -2.87 14.28
CA PRO A 40 10.86 -2.33 12.99
C PRO A 40 10.83 -3.37 11.87
N ILE A 41 10.35 -2.95 10.71
CA ILE A 41 10.49 -3.73 9.47
C ILE A 41 11.98 -3.73 9.11
N THR A 42 12.55 -4.92 8.96
CA THR A 42 13.97 -5.14 8.65
C THR A 42 14.16 -5.75 7.26
N GLU A 43 13.15 -6.47 6.77
CA GLU A 43 13.17 -7.13 5.48
C GLU A 43 11.85 -6.94 4.75
N VAL A 44 11.94 -6.79 3.43
CA VAL A 44 10.80 -6.76 2.53
C VAL A 44 11.09 -7.59 1.29
N THR A 45 10.10 -8.34 0.84
CA THR A 45 10.09 -8.99 -0.47
C THR A 45 9.12 -8.24 -1.37
N ILE A 46 9.64 -7.64 -2.44
CA ILE A 46 8.82 -6.93 -3.42
C ILE A 46 8.14 -7.99 -4.30
N LYS A 47 6.80 -7.97 -4.32
CA LYS A 47 6.02 -8.85 -5.18
C LYS A 47 5.93 -8.23 -6.57
N ASN A 48 6.06 -9.08 -7.61
CA ASN A 48 5.84 -8.63 -8.98
C ASN A 48 4.37 -8.21 -9.14
N THR A 49 4.12 -6.96 -9.50
CA THR A 49 2.77 -6.36 -9.58
C THR A 49 1.97 -6.83 -10.79
N GLU A 50 2.49 -7.75 -11.58
CA GLU A 50 1.68 -8.50 -12.53
C GLU A 50 0.75 -9.44 -11.76
N ILE A 51 -0.33 -8.88 -11.22
CA ILE A 51 -1.47 -9.67 -10.76
C ILE A 51 -1.84 -10.59 -11.92
N THR A 52 -1.78 -11.89 -11.67
CA THR A 52 -1.98 -12.96 -12.65
C THR A 52 -3.11 -12.64 -13.62
N LYS A 53 -2.90 -12.99 -14.90
CA LYS A 53 -3.79 -12.70 -16.04
C LYS A 53 -5.28 -13.02 -15.84
N GLU A 54 -5.64 -13.81 -14.86
CA GLU A 54 -7.02 -14.14 -14.49
C GLU A 54 -7.83 -12.94 -13.95
N TYR A 55 -7.16 -11.87 -13.52
CA TYR A 55 -7.80 -10.63 -13.04
C TYR A 55 -7.64 -9.46 -14.02
N MET A 56 -7.11 -9.71 -15.23
CA MET A 56 -6.79 -8.68 -16.23
C MET A 56 -7.95 -8.28 -17.13
N GLU A 57 -9.14 -8.86 -17.02
CA GLU A 57 -10.27 -8.50 -17.90
C GLU A 57 -10.91 -7.14 -17.58
N GLU A 58 -10.56 -6.52 -16.48
CA GLU A 58 -10.93 -5.14 -16.21
C GLU A 58 -9.66 -4.31 -16.06
N SER A 59 -9.59 -3.18 -16.73
CA SER A 59 -8.55 -2.14 -16.79
C SER A 59 -7.86 -1.80 -15.44
N PHE A 60 -7.21 -2.78 -14.79
CA PHE A 60 -6.49 -2.55 -13.56
C PHE A 60 -5.13 -1.96 -13.86
N SER A 61 -4.98 -0.71 -13.50
CA SER A 61 -3.68 -0.10 -13.36
C SER A 61 -2.80 -1.04 -12.51
N ARG A 62 -1.61 -1.35 -12.98
CA ARG A 62 -0.59 -2.05 -12.21
C ARG A 62 -0.46 -1.35 -10.86
N LEU A 63 -0.56 -2.10 -9.77
CA LEU A 63 -0.22 -1.59 -8.44
C LEU A 63 1.18 -0.99 -8.51
N ASP A 64 1.39 0.12 -7.80
CA ASP A 64 2.68 0.79 -7.88
C ASP A 64 3.77 -0.03 -7.20
N VAL A 65 3.59 -0.39 -5.95
CA VAL A 65 4.51 -1.24 -5.21
C VAL A 65 3.72 -2.16 -4.29
N LEU A 66 3.93 -3.47 -4.42
CA LEU A 66 3.39 -4.49 -3.52
C LEU A 66 4.55 -5.23 -2.85
N ALA A 67 4.54 -5.31 -1.54
CA ALA A 67 5.60 -5.94 -0.77
C ALA A 67 5.06 -6.81 0.37
N THR A 68 5.87 -7.76 0.81
CA THR A 68 5.61 -8.54 2.02
C THR A 68 6.76 -8.32 3.00
N THR A 69 6.45 -8.09 4.28
CA THR A 69 7.44 -7.94 5.35
C THR A 69 7.93 -9.30 5.85
N GLN A 70 8.98 -9.29 6.71
CA GLN A 70 9.46 -10.49 7.40
C GLN A 70 8.37 -11.20 8.22
N ASP A 71 7.37 -10.46 8.71
CA ASP A 71 6.25 -10.99 9.51
C ASP A 71 5.07 -11.45 8.65
N GLY A 72 5.23 -11.39 7.32
CA GLY A 72 4.23 -11.83 6.36
C GLY A 72 3.12 -10.80 6.08
N GLU A 73 3.21 -9.60 6.63
CA GLU A 73 2.25 -8.53 6.31
C GLU A 73 2.36 -8.14 4.84
N VAL A 74 1.22 -7.89 4.21
CA VAL A 74 1.15 -7.47 2.80
C VAL A 74 0.89 -5.98 2.74
N ILE A 75 1.76 -5.26 2.07
CA ILE A 75 1.71 -3.80 2.00
C ILE A 75 1.64 -3.36 0.54
N ASN A 76 0.60 -2.62 0.20
CA ASN A 76 0.47 -1.94 -1.08
C ASN A 76 0.74 -0.46 -0.93
N ILE A 77 1.51 0.11 -1.86
CA ILE A 77 1.79 1.54 -1.88
C ILE A 77 1.40 2.07 -3.26
N GLU A 78 0.56 3.08 -3.27
CA GLU A 78 0.06 3.77 -4.47
C GLU A 78 0.50 5.23 -4.46
N MET A 79 0.92 5.73 -5.63
CA MET A 79 1.17 7.15 -5.85
C MET A 79 0.10 7.73 -6.76
N GLN A 80 -0.66 8.71 -6.26
CA GLN A 80 -1.73 9.34 -7.03
C GLN A 80 -1.52 10.84 -7.16
N ARG A 81 -1.41 11.33 -8.39
CA ARG A 81 -1.14 12.75 -8.68
C ARG A 81 -2.39 13.58 -8.90
N ALA A 82 -3.43 12.98 -9.45
CA ALA A 82 -4.68 13.68 -9.79
C ALA A 82 -5.83 13.22 -8.88
N ASP A 83 -6.62 14.18 -8.41
CA ASP A 83 -7.82 13.88 -7.64
C ASP A 83 -9.01 13.59 -8.56
N GLU A 84 -9.25 12.31 -8.80
CA GLU A 84 -10.40 11.82 -9.56
C GLU A 84 -11.69 11.73 -8.74
N LYS A 85 -11.72 12.30 -7.51
CA LYS A 85 -12.87 12.28 -6.59
C LYS A 85 -13.36 10.87 -6.18
N ASN A 86 -12.53 9.86 -6.33
CA ASN A 86 -12.90 8.47 -6.05
C ASN A 86 -11.91 7.76 -5.10
N MET A 87 -10.90 8.48 -4.59
CA MET A 87 -9.74 7.90 -3.90
C MET A 87 -10.13 7.01 -2.71
N VAL A 88 -11.11 7.40 -1.91
CA VAL A 88 -11.56 6.59 -0.75
C VAL A 88 -12.09 5.23 -1.20
N LYS A 89 -12.99 5.21 -2.19
CA LYS A 89 -13.54 3.95 -2.71
C LYS A 89 -12.49 3.12 -3.43
N ARG A 90 -11.59 3.77 -4.17
CA ARG A 90 -10.47 3.13 -4.86
C ARG A 90 -9.52 2.45 -3.88
N SER A 91 -9.16 3.13 -2.80
CA SER A 91 -8.31 2.58 -1.74
C SER A 91 -8.91 1.32 -1.10
N LEU A 92 -10.19 1.38 -0.72
CA LEU A 92 -10.92 0.23 -0.17
C LEU A 92 -11.03 -0.92 -1.16
N TYR A 93 -11.24 -0.61 -2.44
CA TYR A 93 -11.33 -1.61 -3.49
C TYR A 93 -10.01 -2.36 -3.68
N TYR A 94 -8.88 -1.65 -3.79
CA TYR A 94 -7.57 -2.30 -3.90
C TYR A 94 -7.22 -3.09 -2.66
N TRP A 95 -7.46 -2.52 -1.47
CA TRP A 95 -7.25 -3.25 -0.24
C TRP A 95 -8.03 -4.57 -0.20
N SER A 96 -9.33 -4.53 -0.52
CA SER A 96 -10.18 -5.73 -0.51
C SER A 96 -9.72 -6.79 -1.50
N LYS A 97 -9.29 -6.37 -2.69
CA LYS A 97 -8.76 -7.26 -3.73
C LYS A 97 -7.46 -7.94 -3.28
N ILE A 98 -6.53 -7.18 -2.72
CA ILE A 98 -5.25 -7.70 -2.22
C ILE A 98 -5.52 -8.65 -1.06
N PHE A 99 -6.33 -8.24 -0.07
CA PHE A 99 -6.68 -9.08 1.07
C PHE A 99 -7.34 -10.39 0.63
N ALA A 100 -8.30 -10.34 -0.29
CA ALA A 100 -8.96 -11.52 -0.82
C ALA A 100 -8.00 -12.44 -1.61
N SER A 101 -7.02 -11.88 -2.32
CA SER A 101 -6.06 -12.66 -3.11
C SER A 101 -5.10 -13.50 -2.26
N GLU A 102 -4.93 -13.14 -0.99
CA GLU A 102 -4.12 -13.93 -0.05
C GLU A 102 -4.84 -15.23 0.41
N TYR A 103 -6.15 -15.34 0.18
CA TYR A 103 -6.89 -16.57 0.46
C TYR A 103 -6.78 -17.57 -0.70
N LYS A 104 -6.03 -18.65 -0.49
CA LYS A 104 -5.76 -19.66 -1.53
C LYS A 104 -6.73 -20.86 -1.51
N GLY A 105 -7.93 -20.67 -0.97
CA GLY A 105 -9.04 -21.66 -1.03
C GLY A 105 -8.90 -22.91 -0.17
N LYS A 106 -7.75 -23.15 0.47
CA LYS A 106 -7.49 -24.34 1.30
C LYS A 106 -7.02 -24.01 2.72
N GLY A 107 -7.01 -22.72 3.08
CA GLY A 107 -6.55 -22.22 4.38
C GLY A 107 -7.67 -21.86 5.34
N ARG A 108 -7.30 -21.55 6.57
CA ARG A 108 -8.20 -20.93 7.54
C ARG A 108 -8.19 -19.42 7.33
N TYR A 109 -9.31 -18.73 7.50
CA TYR A 109 -9.36 -17.27 7.48
C TYR A 109 -8.44 -16.62 8.53
N SER A 110 -8.15 -17.34 9.62
CA SER A 110 -7.21 -16.89 10.65
C SER A 110 -5.75 -16.82 10.18
N SER A 111 -5.42 -17.38 9.02
CA SER A 111 -4.07 -17.30 8.43
C SER A 111 -3.93 -16.16 7.41
N LEU A 112 -4.99 -15.37 7.19
CA LEU A 112 -4.90 -14.21 6.33
C LEU A 112 -3.95 -13.17 6.94
N PRO A 113 -3.00 -12.66 6.15
CA PRO A 113 -2.05 -11.67 6.64
C PRO A 113 -2.72 -10.33 6.89
N ARG A 114 -2.14 -9.56 7.79
CA ARG A 114 -2.43 -8.14 7.88
C ARG A 114 -2.11 -7.49 6.54
N THR A 115 -3.06 -6.71 6.01
CA THR A 115 -2.94 -6.06 4.71
C THR A 115 -3.07 -4.56 4.92
N ILE A 116 -2.09 -3.80 4.44
CA ILE A 116 -2.02 -2.35 4.61
C ILE A 116 -1.97 -1.70 3.23
N CYS A 117 -2.78 -0.66 3.01
CA CYS A 117 -2.67 0.18 1.83
C CYS A 117 -2.18 1.58 2.21
N ILE A 118 -1.07 2.01 1.63
CA ILE A 118 -0.51 3.35 1.78
C ILE A 118 -0.76 4.11 0.48
N ASN A 119 -1.50 5.21 0.59
CA ASN A 119 -1.78 6.07 -0.55
C ASN A 119 -0.98 7.38 -0.39
N VAL A 120 -0.03 7.61 -1.29
CA VAL A 120 0.73 8.85 -1.38
C VAL A 120 0.04 9.77 -2.37
N LEU A 121 -0.50 10.88 -1.90
CA LEU A 121 -1.37 11.76 -2.69
C LEU A 121 -0.67 13.10 -2.94
N ASP A 122 -0.64 13.55 -4.19
CA ASP A 122 -0.16 14.90 -4.57
C ASP A 122 -1.31 15.92 -4.58
N PHE A 123 -2.33 15.70 -3.74
CA PHE A 123 -3.47 16.58 -3.56
C PHE A 123 -4.06 16.40 -2.15
N LYS A 124 -4.85 17.38 -1.71
CA LYS A 124 -5.56 17.35 -0.42
C LYS A 124 -6.85 16.52 -0.58
N LEU A 125 -6.88 15.33 0.02
CA LEU A 125 -8.06 14.44 0.00
C LEU A 125 -9.06 14.80 1.11
N LEU A 126 -8.54 15.13 2.29
CA LEU A 126 -9.31 15.36 3.50
C LEU A 126 -9.07 16.77 4.01
N ASP A 127 -10.07 17.36 4.63
CA ASP A 127 -9.93 18.69 5.24
C ASP A 127 -9.39 18.58 6.66
N GLU A 128 -8.18 18.03 6.78
CA GLU A 128 -7.45 17.84 8.02
C GLU A 128 -6.10 18.54 7.96
N GLU A 129 -5.61 18.97 9.14
CA GLU A 129 -4.30 19.64 9.23
C GLU A 129 -3.12 18.65 9.08
N LYS A 130 -3.33 17.40 9.50
CA LYS A 130 -2.28 16.38 9.42
C LYS A 130 -2.10 15.90 7.99
N PHE A 131 -0.84 15.85 7.54
CA PHE A 131 -0.52 15.32 6.21
C PHE A 131 -0.55 13.78 6.16
N HIS A 132 -0.45 13.10 7.31
CA HIS A 132 -0.47 11.64 7.42
C HIS A 132 -1.62 11.21 8.33
N ASN A 133 -2.56 10.48 7.77
CA ASN A 133 -3.74 9.95 8.46
C ASN A 133 -3.78 8.44 8.33
N VAL A 134 -4.19 7.76 9.41
CA VAL A 134 -4.31 6.30 9.48
C VAL A 134 -5.76 5.95 9.77
N TYR A 135 -6.33 5.04 8.99
CA TYR A 135 -7.69 4.56 9.13
C TYR A 135 -7.69 3.09 9.50
N ILE A 136 -8.57 2.72 10.40
CA ILE A 136 -8.77 1.35 10.90
C ILE A 136 -10.25 1.08 11.08
N LEU A 137 -10.63 -0.21 11.12
CA LEU A 137 -12.03 -0.57 11.40
C LEU A 137 -12.35 -0.46 12.89
N LYS A 138 -13.39 0.31 13.21
CA LYS A 138 -13.85 0.55 14.57
C LYS A 138 -15.36 0.37 14.70
N ASN A 139 -15.79 0.02 15.91
CA ASN A 139 -17.19 0.08 16.27
C ASN A 139 -17.67 1.54 16.25
N LYS A 140 -18.80 1.79 15.59
CA LYS A 140 -19.35 3.13 15.39
C LYS A 140 -19.80 3.80 16.70
N GLU A 141 -20.24 3.02 17.68
CA GLU A 141 -20.84 3.54 18.91
C GLU A 141 -19.82 3.82 20.01
N ASN A 142 -18.87 2.91 20.19
CA ASN A 142 -17.91 2.98 21.30
C ASN A 142 -16.46 3.19 20.87
N ASN A 143 -16.19 3.32 19.55
CA ASN A 143 -14.86 3.47 18.99
C ASN A 143 -13.87 2.33 19.26
N ASN A 144 -14.33 1.19 19.78
CA ASN A 144 -13.48 0.04 19.97
C ASN A 144 -12.96 -0.46 18.62
N MET A 145 -11.66 -0.68 18.54
CA MET A 145 -11.03 -1.21 17.34
C MET A 145 -11.49 -2.63 17.08
N LEU A 146 -11.99 -2.91 15.87
CA LEU A 146 -12.29 -4.25 15.40
C LEU A 146 -11.04 -4.92 14.85
N THR A 147 -10.32 -4.19 14.00
CA THR A 147 -9.04 -4.62 13.40
C THR A 147 -8.27 -3.42 12.86
N ASP A 148 -6.97 -3.56 12.80
CA ASP A 148 -6.03 -2.63 12.15
C ASP A 148 -5.54 -3.14 10.79
N THR A 149 -6.19 -4.17 10.26
CA THR A 149 -5.88 -4.79 8.96
C THR A 149 -6.47 -3.97 7.80
N LEU A 150 -6.17 -2.69 7.71
CA LEU A 150 -6.59 -1.81 6.60
C LEU A 150 -5.42 -1.03 6.03
#